data_403566360e97ba247259557ea28696fd
#
_entry.id   403566360e97ba247259557ea28696fd
#
_cell.length_a   1.000
_cell.length_b   1.000
_cell.length_c   1.000
_cell.angle_alpha   90.00
_cell.angle_beta   90.00
_cell.angle_gamma   90.00
#
_symmetry.space_group_name_H-M   'P 1'
#
loop_
_entity.id
_entity.type
_entity.pdbx_description
1 polymer ?
#
loop_
_entity_poly.entity_id
_entity_poly.type
_entity_poly.pdbx_seq_one_letter_code
_entity_poly.pdbx_strand_id
1 'polypeptide(L)'
;MKTTRTSAISVLVFVVGLPAGVANADFTFGEPIQLVEPIWSPGHDPQGCCFSGDGLELYFSSNRPGGYSGKDLWVATREALDASWGEPVNLGLSVNGAGSQVEPAISPNGLELYFGDWSDRNIRVCKRTSKDAPWSSPEFLDPPIGLGNELQADFSADGLSLYFSSSRSGTYGKGDIWVSTRATTDDPWAEPTNLGPNVNTSGSEGYPSISSDGRILFFNHGTHIWMTKRANKSDTWAPLVNCNIIGAPPMFDPAISPDGSVLYFETGYAMWQSSITPIVDLNGDRTVDSADMCIIVDNWGTDNSLCDIGPMPWGDGVVDVQDLIVLAEHLFEEMPGRPIEP
;
A
#
# COMPACT_ATOMS: atom_id res chain seq x y z
N MET A 1 -47.15 14.06 56.16
CA MET A 1 -46.69 14.52 54.81
C MET A 1 -45.18 14.47 54.77
N LYS A 2 -44.62 13.45 54.13
CA LYS A 2 -43.17 13.33 53.90
C LYS A 2 -42.92 13.70 52.44
N THR A 3 -42.26 14.81 52.21
CA THR A 3 -41.82 15.26 50.86
C THR A 3 -40.50 14.57 50.53
N THR A 4 -40.54 13.67 49.57
CA THR A 4 -39.38 13.07 48.94
C THR A 4 -38.78 14.07 47.97
N ARG A 5 -37.54 14.50 48.20
CA ARG A 5 -36.74 15.28 47.25
C ARG A 5 -36.05 14.31 46.32
N THR A 6 -36.41 14.32 45.06
CA THR A 6 -35.71 13.64 43.99
C THR A 6 -34.53 14.55 43.53
N SER A 7 -33.31 14.12 43.81
CA SER A 7 -32.10 14.79 43.25
C SER A 7 -31.88 14.29 41.84
N ALA A 8 -32.00 15.17 40.86
CA ALA A 8 -31.57 14.92 39.52
C ALA A 8 -30.05 15.05 39.45
N ILE A 9 -29.36 13.97 39.14
CA ILE A 9 -27.93 13.99 38.80
C ILE A 9 -27.82 14.39 37.35
N SER A 10 -27.40 15.62 37.11
CA SER A 10 -27.02 16.06 35.75
C SER A 10 -25.61 15.53 35.46
N VAL A 11 -25.52 14.54 34.60
CA VAL A 11 -24.25 14.11 34.02
C VAL A 11 -23.87 15.15 32.97
N LEU A 12 -22.86 15.94 33.28
CA LEU A 12 -22.28 16.88 32.34
C LEU A 12 -21.29 16.09 31.44
N VAL A 13 -21.73 15.73 30.24
CA VAL A 13 -20.85 15.13 29.24
C VAL A 13 -19.98 16.26 28.70
N PHE A 14 -18.72 16.27 29.11
CA PHE A 14 -17.71 17.09 28.43
C PHE A 14 -17.40 16.43 27.07
N VAL A 15 -17.99 16.92 26.02
CA VAL A 15 -17.48 16.69 24.67
C VAL A 15 -16.18 17.48 24.57
N VAL A 16 -15.06 16.81 24.78
CA VAL A 16 -13.75 17.36 24.42
C VAL A 16 -13.71 17.33 22.91
N GLY A 17 -13.98 18.48 22.29
CA GLY A 17 -13.78 18.66 20.86
C GLY A 17 -12.31 18.42 20.56
N LEU A 18 -12.02 17.32 19.87
CA LEU A 18 -10.71 17.10 19.26
C LEU A 18 -10.45 18.23 18.25
N PRO A 19 -9.26 18.82 18.25
CA PRO A 19 -8.94 19.83 17.24
C PRO A 19 -9.05 19.18 15.85
N ALA A 20 -9.84 19.80 14.98
CA ALA A 20 -9.89 19.45 13.58
C ALA A 20 -8.47 19.64 13.00
N GLY A 21 -7.79 18.54 12.64
CA GLY A 21 -6.52 18.71 11.94
C GLY A 21 -5.49 17.60 11.99
N VAL A 22 -5.79 16.42 12.53
CA VAL A 22 -4.86 15.26 12.34
C VAL A 22 -5.67 14.12 11.76
N ALA A 23 -5.43 13.80 10.50
CA ALA A 23 -5.88 12.54 9.94
C ALA A 23 -5.05 11.44 10.62
N ASN A 24 -5.59 10.80 11.65
CA ASN A 24 -4.96 9.65 12.27
C ASN A 24 -5.05 8.47 11.30
N ALA A 25 -3.96 7.74 11.14
CA ALA A 25 -4.02 6.42 10.52
C ALA A 25 -4.88 5.52 11.43
N ASP A 26 -5.73 4.72 10.84
CA ASP A 26 -6.58 3.76 11.58
C ASP A 26 -5.79 2.50 11.97
N PHE A 27 -4.48 2.50 11.75
CA PHE A 27 -3.55 1.40 11.98
C PHE A 27 -2.15 1.92 12.36
N THR A 28 -1.34 1.03 12.89
CA THR A 28 0.06 1.27 13.23
C THR A 28 0.97 0.34 12.43
N PHE A 29 2.25 0.70 12.37
CA PHE A 29 3.29 -0.14 11.77
C PHE A 29 4.11 -0.81 12.87
N GLY A 30 4.36 -2.11 12.71
CA GLY A 30 5.29 -2.87 13.55
C GLY A 30 6.74 -2.44 13.32
N GLU A 31 7.66 -2.99 14.14
CA GLU A 31 9.09 -2.76 13.93
C GLU A 31 9.52 -3.25 12.54
N PRO A 32 10.29 -2.44 11.78
CA PRO A 32 10.79 -2.84 10.48
C PRO A 32 11.73 -4.03 10.57
N ILE A 33 11.50 -5.04 9.75
CA ILE A 33 12.33 -6.23 9.65
C ILE A 33 12.97 -6.27 8.27
N GLN A 34 14.29 -6.31 8.22
CA GLN A 34 14.99 -6.47 6.94
C GLN A 34 14.77 -7.89 6.41
N LEU A 35 14.40 -7.99 5.14
CA LEU A 35 14.39 -9.28 4.46
C LEU A 35 15.80 -9.84 4.37
N VAL A 36 15.92 -11.16 4.47
CA VAL A 36 17.19 -11.90 4.37
C VAL A 36 17.15 -12.83 3.16
N GLU A 37 18.16 -13.68 3.03
CA GLU A 37 18.15 -14.75 2.01
C GLU A 37 16.80 -15.49 1.99
N PRO A 38 16.28 -15.82 0.78
CA PRO A 38 16.93 -15.67 -0.52
C PRO A 38 16.63 -14.32 -1.23
N ILE A 39 15.79 -13.45 -0.64
CA ILE A 39 15.41 -12.18 -1.28
C ILE A 39 16.54 -11.18 -1.26
N TRP A 40 17.18 -11.00 -0.10
CA TRP A 40 18.28 -10.06 0.05
C TRP A 40 19.54 -10.75 0.59
N SER A 41 20.70 -10.35 0.05
CA SER A 41 22.01 -10.61 0.61
C SER A 41 22.99 -9.49 0.26
N PRO A 42 24.09 -9.34 1.00
CA PRO A 42 25.07 -8.28 0.73
C PRO A 42 25.57 -8.29 -0.71
N GLY A 43 25.45 -7.14 -1.40
CA GLY A 43 25.85 -6.98 -2.80
C GLY A 43 24.77 -7.35 -3.82
N HIS A 44 23.64 -7.88 -3.39
CA HIS A 44 22.45 -8.07 -4.20
C HIS A 44 21.45 -6.97 -3.84
N ASP A 45 21.28 -6.01 -4.70
CA ASP A 45 20.51 -4.79 -4.51
C ASP A 45 19.07 -4.99 -5.06
N PRO A 46 18.14 -5.57 -4.29
CA PRO A 46 16.73 -5.67 -4.70
C PRO A 46 16.11 -4.28 -4.64
N GLN A 47 15.33 -3.95 -5.67
CA GLN A 47 14.68 -2.65 -5.78
C GLN A 47 13.29 -2.81 -6.38
N GLY A 48 12.35 -2.00 -5.91
CA GLY A 48 10.97 -2.02 -6.32
C GLY A 48 10.37 -3.42 -6.29
N CYS A 49 9.28 -3.63 -5.65
CA CYS A 49 8.63 -4.95 -5.65
C CYS A 49 7.12 -4.83 -5.83
N CYS A 50 6.52 -5.92 -6.32
CA CYS A 50 5.08 -6.09 -6.37
C CYS A 50 4.70 -7.55 -6.17
N PHE A 51 3.43 -7.78 -5.83
CA PHE A 51 2.90 -9.12 -5.56
C PHE A 51 1.92 -9.55 -6.63
N SER A 52 1.88 -10.87 -6.90
CA SER A 52 0.72 -11.46 -7.58
C SER A 52 -0.54 -11.26 -6.73
N GLY A 53 -1.72 -11.24 -7.36
CA GLY A 53 -2.98 -11.00 -6.67
C GLY A 53 -3.30 -12.02 -5.56
N ASP A 54 -2.70 -13.22 -5.62
CA ASP A 54 -2.79 -14.27 -4.58
C ASP A 54 -1.69 -14.14 -3.50
N GLY A 55 -0.74 -13.21 -3.67
CA GLY A 55 0.36 -13.00 -2.74
C GLY A 55 1.42 -14.10 -2.72
N LEU A 56 1.40 -15.02 -3.67
CA LEU A 56 2.31 -16.16 -3.71
C LEU A 56 3.55 -15.94 -4.58
N GLU A 57 3.57 -14.86 -5.38
CA GLU A 57 4.71 -14.45 -6.18
C GLU A 57 5.13 -13.03 -5.79
N LEU A 58 6.43 -12.84 -5.58
CA LEU A 58 7.08 -11.55 -5.35
C LEU A 58 7.97 -11.25 -6.55
N TYR A 59 7.61 -10.24 -7.32
CA TYR A 59 8.41 -9.72 -8.41
C TYR A 59 9.25 -8.54 -7.90
N PHE A 60 10.51 -8.47 -8.30
CA PHE A 60 11.40 -7.37 -7.91
C PHE A 60 12.57 -7.28 -8.89
N SER A 61 13.25 -6.14 -8.92
CA SER A 61 14.49 -5.97 -9.67
C SER A 61 15.72 -6.23 -8.79
N SER A 62 16.78 -6.78 -9.36
CA SER A 62 18.03 -7.02 -8.63
C SER A 62 19.22 -7.17 -9.58
N ASN A 63 20.41 -6.75 -9.11
CA ASN A 63 21.69 -6.97 -9.78
C ASN A 63 22.39 -8.26 -9.36
N ARG A 64 21.63 -9.21 -8.76
CA ARG A 64 22.19 -10.50 -8.30
C ARG A 64 22.83 -11.31 -9.42
N PRO A 65 23.82 -12.20 -9.09
CA PRO A 65 24.44 -13.07 -10.08
C PRO A 65 23.42 -13.95 -10.81
N GLY A 66 23.67 -14.19 -12.09
CA GLY A 66 22.77 -14.95 -12.97
C GLY A 66 21.83 -14.08 -13.81
N GLY A 67 21.90 -12.75 -13.65
CA GLY A 67 21.26 -11.79 -14.53
C GLY A 67 22.06 -11.52 -15.82
N TYR A 68 21.51 -10.68 -16.68
CA TYR A 68 22.08 -10.38 -18.00
C TYR A 68 22.81 -9.05 -18.04
N SER A 69 22.21 -7.97 -17.49
CA SER A 69 22.80 -6.64 -17.57
C SER A 69 22.13 -5.68 -16.56
N GLY A 70 22.94 -4.96 -15.79
CA GLY A 70 22.40 -3.99 -14.83
C GLY A 70 21.52 -4.64 -13.75
N LYS A 71 20.31 -4.14 -13.58
CA LYS A 71 19.27 -4.79 -12.78
C LYS A 71 18.30 -5.54 -13.70
N ASP A 72 18.04 -6.77 -13.36
CA ASP A 72 17.08 -7.65 -14.02
C ASP A 72 15.84 -7.82 -13.14
N LEU A 73 14.72 -8.24 -13.74
CA LEU A 73 13.53 -8.65 -13.03
C LEU A 73 13.62 -10.12 -12.65
N TRP A 74 13.25 -10.38 -11.40
CA TRP A 74 13.25 -11.69 -10.76
C TRP A 74 11.89 -11.97 -10.14
N VAL A 75 11.57 -13.24 -9.97
CA VAL A 75 10.40 -13.68 -9.24
C VAL A 75 10.79 -14.69 -8.17
N ALA A 76 10.34 -14.49 -6.95
CA ALA A 76 10.36 -15.48 -5.87
C ALA A 76 8.94 -15.99 -5.64
N THR A 77 8.81 -17.28 -5.30
CA THR A 77 7.50 -17.90 -5.03
C THR A 77 7.46 -18.48 -3.61
N ARG A 78 6.26 -18.59 -3.07
CA ARG A 78 6.01 -19.29 -1.80
C ARG A 78 4.75 -20.14 -1.91
N GLU A 79 4.66 -21.19 -1.07
CA GLU A 79 3.53 -22.13 -1.13
C GLU A 79 2.27 -21.63 -0.38
N ALA A 80 2.43 -20.71 0.58
CA ALA A 80 1.37 -20.08 1.37
C ALA A 80 1.80 -18.70 1.85
N LEU A 81 0.86 -17.87 2.28
CA LEU A 81 1.12 -16.47 2.68
C LEU A 81 2.09 -16.37 3.89
N ASP A 82 2.09 -17.34 4.76
CA ASP A 82 2.98 -17.46 5.92
C ASP A 82 4.26 -18.26 5.65
N ALA A 83 4.42 -18.81 4.44
CA ALA A 83 5.62 -19.56 4.07
C ALA A 83 6.77 -18.61 3.69
N SER A 84 8.00 -19.08 3.91
CA SER A 84 9.21 -18.38 3.46
C SER A 84 9.27 -18.34 1.93
N TRP A 85 9.89 -17.28 1.41
CA TRP A 85 10.15 -17.13 -0.03
C TRP A 85 11.16 -18.18 -0.50
N GLY A 86 10.90 -18.78 -1.65
CA GLY A 86 11.84 -19.63 -2.37
C GLY A 86 12.94 -18.82 -3.09
N GLU A 87 13.90 -19.55 -3.67
CA GLU A 87 15.00 -18.94 -4.44
C GLU A 87 14.46 -18.14 -5.65
N PRO A 88 14.85 -16.88 -5.81
CA PRO A 88 14.42 -16.06 -6.93
C PRO A 88 14.91 -16.60 -8.28
N VAL A 89 14.00 -16.62 -9.25
CA VAL A 89 14.24 -17.03 -10.61
C VAL A 89 14.28 -15.82 -11.53
N ASN A 90 15.31 -15.69 -12.37
CA ASN A 90 15.39 -14.64 -13.37
C ASN A 90 14.29 -14.82 -14.43
N LEU A 91 13.61 -13.75 -14.82
CA LEU A 91 12.52 -13.82 -15.82
C LEU A 91 13.01 -14.11 -17.24
N GLY A 92 14.31 -14.18 -17.45
CA GLY A 92 14.93 -14.60 -18.72
C GLY A 92 15.05 -13.47 -19.74
N LEU A 93 15.78 -13.78 -20.84
CA LEU A 93 16.08 -12.83 -21.93
C LEU A 93 14.84 -12.30 -22.66
N SER A 94 13.71 -12.98 -22.57
CA SER A 94 12.46 -12.49 -23.15
C SER A 94 11.93 -11.24 -22.45
N VAL A 95 12.28 -11.02 -21.17
CA VAL A 95 11.90 -9.86 -20.34
C VAL A 95 13.12 -8.96 -20.11
N ASN A 96 14.21 -9.58 -19.63
CA ASN A 96 15.42 -8.88 -19.24
C ASN A 96 16.35 -8.69 -20.44
N GLY A 97 16.55 -7.45 -20.84
CA GLY A 97 17.37 -7.07 -21.99
C GLY A 97 18.66 -6.36 -21.60
N ALA A 98 19.15 -5.54 -22.51
CA ALA A 98 20.25 -4.62 -22.18
C ALA A 98 19.71 -3.46 -21.34
N GLY A 99 20.42 -3.07 -20.29
CA GLY A 99 20.02 -1.97 -19.41
C GLY A 99 19.56 -2.46 -18.03
N SER A 100 18.76 -1.67 -17.37
CA SER A 100 18.20 -2.00 -16.06
C SER A 100 16.68 -1.99 -16.13
N GLN A 101 16.08 -3.15 -15.94
CA GLN A 101 14.63 -3.32 -15.79
C GLN A 101 14.30 -3.19 -14.30
N VAL A 102 13.40 -2.27 -13.97
CA VAL A 102 13.10 -1.87 -12.59
C VAL A 102 11.60 -1.66 -12.37
N GLU A 103 11.21 -1.58 -11.12
CA GLU A 103 9.85 -1.20 -10.70
C GLU A 103 8.77 -2.09 -11.36
N PRO A 104 8.80 -3.41 -11.15
CA PRO A 104 7.80 -4.30 -11.74
C PRO A 104 6.41 -4.04 -11.14
N ALA A 105 5.37 -4.21 -11.97
CA ALA A 105 3.97 -4.25 -11.58
C ALA A 105 3.28 -5.39 -12.33
N ILE A 106 2.82 -6.40 -11.61
CA ILE A 106 2.12 -7.54 -12.18
C ILE A 106 0.61 -7.32 -12.14
N SER A 107 -0.08 -7.55 -13.25
CA SER A 107 -1.54 -7.51 -13.26
C SER A 107 -2.14 -8.58 -12.34
N PRO A 108 -3.32 -8.34 -11.72
CA PRO A 108 -3.92 -9.28 -10.76
C PRO A 108 -4.17 -10.68 -11.32
N ASN A 109 -4.45 -10.81 -12.63
CA ASN A 109 -4.59 -12.09 -13.30
C ASN A 109 -3.22 -12.75 -13.62
N GLY A 110 -2.10 -12.03 -13.42
CA GLY A 110 -0.75 -12.52 -13.68
C GLY A 110 -0.38 -12.59 -15.16
N LEU A 111 -1.10 -11.94 -16.06
CA LEU A 111 -0.89 -12.06 -17.51
C LEU A 111 -0.21 -10.86 -18.16
N GLU A 112 -0.11 -9.74 -17.46
CA GLU A 112 0.60 -8.54 -17.92
C GLU A 112 1.62 -8.14 -16.85
N LEU A 113 2.88 -7.96 -17.25
CA LEU A 113 3.96 -7.47 -16.39
C LEU A 113 4.43 -6.12 -16.93
N TYR A 114 4.20 -5.07 -16.16
CA TYR A 114 4.66 -3.72 -16.45
C TYR A 114 5.95 -3.46 -15.68
N PHE A 115 6.86 -2.69 -16.25
CA PHE A 115 8.10 -2.33 -15.55
C PHE A 115 8.75 -1.11 -16.22
N GLY A 116 9.57 -0.40 -15.46
CA GLY A 116 10.38 0.69 -15.97
C GLY A 116 11.68 0.21 -16.61
N ASP A 117 12.15 0.92 -17.64
CA ASP A 117 13.51 0.80 -18.13
C ASP A 117 14.23 2.13 -17.90
N TRP A 118 15.29 2.10 -17.13
CA TRP A 118 16.02 3.34 -16.79
C TRP A 118 16.71 3.99 -17.99
N SER A 119 16.92 3.26 -19.07
CA SER A 119 17.59 3.78 -20.26
C SER A 119 16.75 4.83 -21.00
N ASP A 120 15.42 4.70 -20.98
CA ASP A 120 14.49 5.59 -21.70
C ASP A 120 13.37 6.17 -20.81
N ARG A 121 13.28 5.75 -19.54
CA ARG A 121 12.30 6.22 -18.57
C ARG A 121 10.86 6.05 -19.03
N ASN A 122 10.55 4.91 -19.62
CA ASN A 122 9.23 4.53 -20.07
C ASN A 122 8.77 3.24 -19.39
N ILE A 123 7.45 3.10 -19.25
CA ILE A 123 6.84 1.83 -18.87
C ILE A 123 6.82 0.92 -20.11
N ARG A 124 7.28 -0.29 -19.89
CA ARG A 124 7.20 -1.41 -20.85
C ARG A 124 6.23 -2.45 -20.34
N VAL A 125 5.68 -3.24 -21.24
CA VAL A 125 4.78 -4.34 -20.93
C VAL A 125 5.23 -5.63 -21.62
N CYS A 126 5.27 -6.71 -20.85
CA CYS A 126 5.32 -8.09 -21.34
C CYS A 126 3.98 -8.75 -21.07
N LYS A 127 3.52 -9.60 -22.00
CA LYS A 127 2.26 -10.34 -21.87
C LYS A 127 2.51 -11.85 -21.98
N ARG A 128 1.65 -12.63 -21.33
CA ARG A 128 1.61 -14.09 -21.47
C ARG A 128 0.17 -14.58 -21.54
N THR A 129 -0.04 -15.72 -22.21
CA THR A 129 -1.40 -16.27 -22.43
C THR A 129 -1.92 -17.10 -21.26
N SER A 130 -1.04 -17.52 -20.36
CA SER A 130 -1.37 -18.19 -19.10
C SER A 130 -0.19 -18.02 -18.12
N LYS A 131 -0.39 -18.30 -16.83
CA LYS A 131 0.69 -18.21 -15.81
C LYS A 131 1.89 -19.12 -16.15
N ASP A 132 1.67 -20.24 -16.85
CA ASP A 132 2.72 -21.18 -17.27
C ASP A 132 3.34 -20.85 -18.64
N ALA A 133 2.77 -19.91 -19.37
CA ALA A 133 3.29 -19.53 -20.67
C ALA A 133 4.51 -18.58 -20.53
N PRO A 134 5.45 -18.62 -21.51
CA PRO A 134 6.55 -17.68 -21.51
C PRO A 134 6.05 -16.24 -21.72
N TRP A 135 6.78 -15.29 -21.16
CA TRP A 135 6.56 -13.86 -21.42
C TRP A 135 6.90 -13.50 -22.87
N SER A 136 6.11 -12.60 -23.46
CA SER A 136 6.46 -11.92 -24.70
C SER A 136 7.70 -11.03 -24.50
N SER A 137 8.31 -10.61 -25.62
CA SER A 137 9.28 -9.51 -25.56
C SER A 137 8.61 -8.21 -25.07
N PRO A 138 9.37 -7.32 -24.39
CA PRO A 138 8.83 -6.05 -23.91
C PRO A 138 8.42 -5.14 -25.08
N GLU A 139 7.26 -4.53 -24.95
CA GLU A 139 6.77 -3.48 -25.84
C GLU A 139 6.61 -2.19 -25.03
N PHE A 140 6.68 -1.04 -25.67
CA PHE A 140 6.29 0.21 -25.02
C PHE A 140 4.81 0.18 -24.72
N LEU A 141 4.44 0.73 -23.59
CA LEU A 141 3.03 0.92 -23.30
C LEU A 141 2.46 1.97 -24.26
N ASP A 142 1.33 1.63 -24.88
CA ASP A 142 0.70 2.53 -25.85
C ASP A 142 0.19 3.83 -25.21
N PRO A 143 0.14 4.94 -25.98
CA PRO A 143 -0.62 6.10 -25.56
C PRO A 143 -2.08 5.75 -25.20
N PRO A 144 -2.67 6.46 -24.23
CA PRO A 144 -2.22 7.74 -23.67
C PRO A 144 -1.28 7.65 -22.47
N ILE A 145 -0.87 6.47 -22.03
CA ILE A 145 0.08 6.34 -20.93
C ILE A 145 1.51 6.51 -21.44
N GLY A 146 1.98 5.67 -22.35
CA GLY A 146 3.37 5.60 -22.81
C GLY A 146 3.84 6.82 -23.61
N LEU A 147 3.83 8.00 -23.02
CA LEU A 147 4.29 9.24 -23.65
C LEU A 147 5.71 9.67 -23.23
N GLY A 148 6.34 8.90 -22.34
CA GLY A 148 7.65 9.17 -21.77
C GLY A 148 7.63 9.89 -20.43
N ASN A 149 8.61 9.55 -19.60
CA ASN A 149 8.70 9.95 -18.19
C ASN A 149 7.59 9.39 -17.28
N GLU A 150 7.09 8.22 -17.60
CA GLU A 150 6.28 7.39 -16.74
C GLU A 150 7.13 6.29 -16.12
N LEU A 151 7.03 6.12 -14.83
CA LEU A 151 7.68 5.05 -14.08
C LEU A 151 6.76 4.57 -12.97
N GLN A 152 7.12 3.45 -12.33
CA GLN A 152 6.56 3.03 -11.06
C GLN A 152 5.03 2.90 -11.12
N ALA A 153 4.56 1.86 -11.71
CA ALA A 153 3.14 1.59 -11.82
C ALA A 153 2.67 0.60 -10.74
N ASP A 154 1.38 0.68 -10.40
CA ASP A 154 0.69 -0.37 -9.63
C ASP A 154 -0.76 -0.53 -10.10
N PHE A 155 -1.26 -1.76 -10.03
CA PHE A 155 -2.60 -2.12 -10.46
C PHE A 155 -3.58 -2.15 -9.29
N SER A 156 -4.81 -1.66 -9.51
CA SER A 156 -5.92 -2.05 -8.65
C SER A 156 -6.19 -3.56 -8.72
N ALA A 157 -6.71 -4.15 -7.65
CA ALA A 157 -6.96 -5.60 -7.57
C ALA A 157 -7.92 -6.16 -8.63
N ASP A 158 -8.79 -5.32 -9.20
CA ASP A 158 -9.65 -5.67 -10.33
C ASP A 158 -8.96 -5.55 -11.69
N GLY A 159 -7.73 -4.99 -11.73
CA GLY A 159 -6.97 -4.76 -12.96
C GLY A 159 -7.53 -3.66 -13.86
N LEU A 160 -8.48 -2.85 -13.35
CA LEU A 160 -9.16 -1.84 -14.14
C LEU A 160 -8.61 -0.42 -13.91
N SER A 161 -7.74 -0.23 -12.94
CA SER A 161 -7.03 1.03 -12.71
C SER A 161 -5.52 0.79 -12.66
N LEU A 162 -4.76 1.67 -13.27
CA LEU A 162 -3.31 1.71 -13.22
C LEU A 162 -2.89 3.05 -12.61
N TYR A 163 -2.26 3.00 -11.46
CA TYR A 163 -1.64 4.15 -10.80
C TYR A 163 -0.18 4.21 -11.22
N PHE A 164 0.34 5.39 -11.52
CA PHE A 164 1.73 5.53 -11.94
C PHE A 164 2.25 6.95 -11.70
N SER A 165 3.56 7.10 -11.61
CA SER A 165 4.19 8.41 -11.53
C SER A 165 4.54 8.96 -12.91
N SER A 166 4.30 10.25 -13.13
CA SER A 166 4.60 10.94 -14.38
C SER A 166 4.88 12.43 -14.18
N SER A 167 5.79 12.96 -15.00
CA SER A 167 6.05 14.40 -15.10
C SER A 167 5.39 15.04 -16.33
N ARG A 168 4.30 14.42 -16.81
CA ARG A 168 3.52 14.94 -17.96
C ARG A 168 2.91 16.32 -17.68
N SER A 169 2.48 17.00 -18.75
CA SER A 169 1.81 18.29 -18.62
C SER A 169 0.57 18.21 -17.71
N GLY A 170 0.45 19.14 -16.77
CA GLY A 170 -0.64 19.16 -15.78
C GLY A 170 -0.23 18.66 -14.40
N THR A 171 1.07 18.38 -14.14
CA THR A 171 1.60 18.11 -12.81
C THR A 171 1.57 19.36 -11.92
N TYR A 172 1.41 19.14 -10.61
CA TYR A 172 1.51 20.20 -9.58
C TYR A 172 2.97 20.45 -9.20
N GLY A 173 3.83 19.43 -9.29
CA GLY A 173 5.20 19.46 -8.85
C GLY A 173 6.22 18.98 -9.91
N LYS A 174 7.19 18.20 -9.47
CA LYS A 174 8.25 17.63 -10.32
C LYS A 174 7.85 16.29 -10.93
N GLY A 175 7.01 15.56 -10.25
CA GLY A 175 6.41 14.31 -10.65
C GLY A 175 5.19 14.08 -9.78
N ASP A 176 4.11 13.61 -10.36
CA ASP A 176 2.81 13.43 -9.71
C ASP A 176 2.34 11.98 -9.90
N ILE A 177 1.43 11.55 -9.05
CA ILE A 177 0.71 10.29 -9.22
C ILE A 177 -0.53 10.54 -10.08
N TRP A 178 -0.65 9.72 -11.10
CA TRP A 178 -1.75 9.71 -12.07
C TRP A 178 -2.47 8.37 -12.01
N VAL A 179 -3.70 8.34 -12.45
CA VAL A 179 -4.46 7.11 -12.64
C VAL A 179 -5.06 7.07 -14.04
N SER A 180 -4.93 5.91 -14.68
CA SER A 180 -5.67 5.58 -15.90
C SER A 180 -6.61 4.41 -15.61
N THR A 181 -7.75 4.36 -16.31
CA THR A 181 -8.75 3.30 -16.12
C THR A 181 -9.07 2.64 -17.44
N ARG A 182 -9.57 1.40 -17.37
CA ARG A 182 -10.13 0.65 -18.52
C ARG A 182 -11.43 -0.04 -18.11
N ALA A 183 -12.33 -0.28 -19.06
CA ALA A 183 -13.63 -0.87 -18.77
C ALA A 183 -13.54 -2.38 -18.49
N THR A 184 -12.64 -3.07 -19.22
CA THR A 184 -12.29 -4.48 -19.00
C THR A 184 -10.78 -4.65 -19.12
N THR A 185 -10.25 -5.80 -18.71
CA THR A 185 -8.80 -6.10 -18.81
C THR A 185 -8.31 -6.20 -20.26
N ASP A 186 -9.20 -6.35 -21.22
CA ASP A 186 -8.87 -6.43 -22.65
C ASP A 186 -8.95 -5.07 -23.36
N ASP A 187 -9.52 -4.06 -22.70
CA ASP A 187 -9.66 -2.71 -23.25
C ASP A 187 -8.37 -1.89 -23.11
N PRO A 188 -8.14 -0.92 -24.01
CA PRO A 188 -7.04 0.02 -23.87
C PRO A 188 -7.26 0.94 -22.66
N TRP A 189 -6.16 1.46 -22.13
CA TRP A 189 -6.17 2.46 -21.07
C TRP A 189 -6.76 3.80 -21.57
N ALA A 190 -7.59 4.42 -20.74
CA ALA A 190 -8.14 5.74 -20.99
C ALA A 190 -7.11 6.85 -20.70
N GLU A 191 -7.43 8.10 -21.07
CA GLU A 191 -6.62 9.27 -20.73
C GLU A 191 -6.38 9.36 -19.22
N PRO A 192 -5.11 9.45 -18.77
CA PRO A 192 -4.79 9.53 -17.37
C PRO A 192 -5.32 10.80 -16.71
N THR A 193 -5.77 10.65 -15.48
CA THR A 193 -6.22 11.75 -14.62
C THR A 193 -5.24 11.94 -13.47
N ASN A 194 -4.85 13.19 -13.22
CA ASN A 194 -4.05 13.56 -12.05
C ASN A 194 -4.87 13.35 -10.76
N LEU A 195 -4.29 12.75 -9.71
CA LEU A 195 -5.00 12.49 -8.45
C LEU A 195 -5.35 13.77 -7.66
N GLY A 196 -4.87 14.92 -8.10
CA GLY A 196 -5.20 16.20 -7.53
C GLY A 196 -4.39 16.62 -6.29
N PRO A 197 -4.68 17.81 -5.76
CA PRO A 197 -3.81 18.45 -4.77
C PRO A 197 -3.88 17.83 -3.36
N ASN A 198 -4.79 16.91 -3.10
CA ASN A 198 -4.80 16.14 -1.86
C ASN A 198 -3.76 15.03 -1.85
N VAL A 199 -3.25 14.63 -3.02
CA VAL A 199 -2.20 13.62 -3.19
C VAL A 199 -0.92 14.26 -3.69
N ASN A 200 -1.03 15.05 -4.75
CA ASN A 200 0.10 15.65 -5.44
C ASN A 200 0.40 17.04 -4.91
N THR A 201 1.64 17.31 -4.56
CA THR A 201 2.11 18.57 -3.99
C THR A 201 3.02 19.32 -4.96
N SER A 202 3.67 20.39 -4.51
CA SER A 202 4.74 21.04 -5.29
C SER A 202 6.05 20.25 -5.29
N GLY A 203 6.10 19.12 -4.59
CA GLY A 203 7.24 18.21 -4.49
C GLY A 203 7.34 17.23 -5.65
N SER A 204 7.68 16.01 -5.32
CA SER A 204 7.65 14.85 -6.22
C SER A 204 7.01 13.70 -5.48
N GLU A 205 5.94 13.20 -6.01
CA GLU A 205 5.24 12.01 -5.57
C GLU A 205 5.50 10.88 -6.56
N GLY A 206 5.75 9.68 -6.06
CA GLY A 206 6.07 8.52 -6.88
C GLY A 206 5.91 7.20 -6.15
N TYR A 207 6.14 6.10 -6.84
CA TYR A 207 6.05 4.75 -6.28
C TYR A 207 4.68 4.47 -5.64
N PRO A 208 3.59 4.65 -6.38
CA PRO A 208 2.27 4.37 -5.84
C PRO A 208 2.10 2.87 -5.56
N SER A 209 1.47 2.54 -4.44
CA SER A 209 1.01 1.18 -4.13
C SER A 209 -0.41 1.24 -3.55
N ILE A 210 -1.36 0.66 -4.26
CA ILE A 210 -2.79 0.71 -3.95
C ILE A 210 -3.23 -0.55 -3.19
N SER A 211 -3.95 -0.38 -2.08
CA SER A 211 -4.56 -1.50 -1.37
C SER A 211 -5.55 -2.28 -2.24
N SER A 212 -5.75 -3.57 -1.95
CA SER A 212 -6.60 -4.45 -2.74
C SER A 212 -8.07 -3.99 -2.77
N ASP A 213 -8.55 -3.35 -1.72
CA ASP A 213 -9.87 -2.71 -1.66
C ASP A 213 -9.94 -1.38 -2.43
N GLY A 214 -8.80 -0.84 -2.85
CA GLY A 214 -8.67 0.43 -3.58
C GLY A 214 -8.93 1.67 -2.75
N ARG A 215 -8.88 1.58 -1.42
CA ARG A 215 -9.22 2.67 -0.49
C ARG A 215 -8.01 3.37 0.11
N ILE A 216 -6.85 2.73 0.14
CA ILE A 216 -5.60 3.31 0.64
C ILE A 216 -4.55 3.31 -0.45
N LEU A 217 -3.85 4.42 -0.60
CA LEU A 217 -2.74 4.60 -1.51
C LEU A 217 -1.49 4.98 -0.71
N PHE A 218 -0.49 4.12 -0.74
CA PHE A 218 0.85 4.41 -0.25
C PHE A 218 1.72 4.95 -1.39
N PHE A 219 2.63 5.84 -1.09
CA PHE A 219 3.54 6.41 -2.08
C PHE A 219 4.71 7.13 -1.43
N ASN A 220 5.73 7.44 -2.20
CA ASN A 220 6.81 8.29 -1.75
C ASN A 220 6.49 9.76 -1.96
N HIS A 221 6.77 10.57 -0.92
CA HIS A 221 6.90 12.00 -1.01
C HIS A 221 8.21 12.41 -0.29
N GLY A 222 9.17 12.89 -1.08
CA GLY A 222 10.53 13.12 -0.59
C GLY A 222 11.23 11.80 -0.24
N THR A 223 11.70 11.67 0.99
CA THR A 223 12.41 10.49 1.50
C THR A 223 11.58 9.64 2.46
N HIS A 224 10.28 9.82 2.46
CA HIS A 224 9.34 9.15 3.37
C HIS A 224 8.20 8.51 2.60
N ILE A 225 7.64 7.48 3.19
CA ILE A 225 6.38 6.90 2.72
C ILE A 225 5.23 7.67 3.36
N TRP A 226 4.33 8.09 2.51
CA TRP A 226 3.08 8.74 2.86
C TRP A 226 1.91 7.89 2.40
N MET A 227 0.77 8.13 2.97
CA MET A 227 -0.47 7.51 2.55
C MET A 227 -1.60 8.52 2.45
N THR A 228 -2.60 8.14 1.70
CA THR A 228 -3.91 8.79 1.68
C THR A 228 -5.00 7.73 1.63
N LYS A 229 -6.19 8.07 2.09
CA LYS A 229 -7.34 7.15 2.09
C LYS A 229 -8.58 7.79 1.49
N ARG A 230 -9.54 6.95 1.13
CA ARG A 230 -10.89 7.37 0.71
C ARG A 230 -11.92 6.35 1.21
N ALA A 231 -13.14 6.80 1.50
CA ALA A 231 -14.19 5.92 2.00
C ALA A 231 -14.67 4.92 0.94
N ASN A 232 -14.77 5.38 -0.33
CA ASN A 232 -15.16 4.54 -1.47
C ASN A 232 -14.27 4.82 -2.67
N LYS A 233 -14.18 3.88 -3.63
CA LYS A 233 -13.36 4.02 -4.85
C LYS A 233 -13.71 5.26 -5.70
N SER A 234 -14.93 5.77 -5.58
CA SER A 234 -15.40 6.98 -6.28
C SER A 234 -15.15 8.29 -5.55
N ASP A 235 -14.74 8.22 -4.29
CA ASP A 235 -14.54 9.41 -3.45
C ASP A 235 -13.19 10.07 -3.73
N THR A 236 -13.08 11.32 -3.36
CA THR A 236 -11.82 12.05 -3.39
C THR A 236 -10.89 11.55 -2.28
N TRP A 237 -9.60 11.58 -2.56
CA TRP A 237 -8.58 11.24 -1.59
C TRP A 237 -8.56 12.25 -0.42
N ALA A 238 -8.37 11.75 0.80
CA ALA A 238 -8.20 12.57 2.00
C ALA A 238 -6.81 13.24 2.02
N PRO A 239 -6.57 14.19 2.92
CA PRO A 239 -5.24 14.76 3.12
C PRO A 239 -4.19 13.70 3.46
N LEU A 240 -2.92 14.00 3.14
CA LEU A 240 -1.80 13.12 3.32
C LEU A 240 -1.49 12.84 4.79
N VAL A 241 -1.13 11.60 5.08
CA VAL A 241 -0.62 11.13 6.37
C VAL A 241 0.79 10.56 6.17
N ASN A 242 1.75 11.01 6.97
CA ASN A 242 3.09 10.42 7.00
C ASN A 242 3.03 9.09 7.76
N CYS A 243 3.52 8.01 7.16
CA CYS A 243 3.47 6.69 7.78
C CYS A 243 4.36 6.54 9.02
N ASN A 244 5.36 7.41 9.21
CA ASN A 244 6.21 7.47 10.41
C ASN A 244 6.64 6.10 10.95
N ILE A 245 7.14 5.22 10.08
CA ILE A 245 7.62 3.88 10.50
C ILE A 245 8.85 4.06 11.38
N ILE A 246 8.68 3.80 12.68
CA ILE A 246 9.70 4.08 13.70
C ILE A 246 10.91 3.19 13.50
N GLY A 247 12.11 3.80 13.53
CA GLY A 247 13.38 3.07 13.41
C GLY A 247 13.81 2.76 11.98
N ALA A 248 13.01 3.06 10.97
CA ALA A 248 13.41 2.91 9.58
C ALA A 248 14.26 4.12 9.11
N PRO A 249 15.33 3.88 8.33
CA PRO A 249 16.03 4.92 7.60
C PRO A 249 15.13 5.49 6.48
N PRO A 250 15.62 6.46 5.66
CA PRO A 250 14.86 6.94 4.50
C PRO A 250 14.29 5.78 3.68
N MET A 251 12.99 5.80 3.42
CA MET A 251 12.22 4.71 2.83
C MET A 251 11.71 5.07 1.44
N PHE A 252 11.77 4.10 0.54
CA PHE A 252 11.30 4.23 -0.83
C PHE A 252 10.51 2.99 -1.26
N ASP A 253 9.82 3.08 -2.39
CA ASP A 253 9.18 1.98 -3.10
C ASP A 253 8.25 1.14 -2.21
N PRO A 254 7.19 1.75 -1.61
CA PRO A 254 6.24 1.00 -0.83
C PRO A 254 5.49 -0.02 -1.70
N ALA A 255 5.28 -1.22 -1.19
CA ALA A 255 4.44 -2.24 -1.78
C ALA A 255 3.59 -2.91 -0.69
N ILE A 256 2.27 -2.71 -0.74
CA ILE A 256 1.34 -3.34 0.18
C ILE A 256 1.11 -4.80 -0.22
N SER A 257 1.14 -5.72 0.74
CA SER A 257 0.74 -7.11 0.48
C SER A 257 -0.73 -7.18 0.07
N PRO A 258 -1.14 -8.16 -0.77
CA PRO A 258 -2.51 -8.26 -1.24
C PRO A 258 -3.56 -8.42 -0.12
N ASP A 259 -3.17 -9.02 1.01
CA ASP A 259 -4.00 -9.13 2.20
C ASP A 259 -3.96 -7.88 3.09
N GLY A 260 -3.13 -6.88 2.73
CA GLY A 260 -3.00 -5.62 3.43
C GLY A 260 -2.30 -5.67 4.78
N SER A 261 -1.79 -6.82 5.18
CA SER A 261 -1.20 -7.04 6.52
C SER A 261 0.25 -6.59 6.66
N VAL A 262 0.95 -6.38 5.54
CA VAL A 262 2.38 -6.05 5.51
C VAL A 262 2.67 -4.98 4.47
N LEU A 263 3.42 -3.96 4.87
CA LEU A 263 4.03 -3.00 3.96
C LEU A 263 5.49 -3.39 3.74
N TYR A 264 5.84 -3.63 2.48
CA TYR A 264 7.22 -3.80 2.03
C TYR A 264 7.75 -2.46 1.54
N PHE A 265 9.04 -2.23 1.72
CA PHE A 265 9.68 -1.00 1.28
C PHE A 265 11.18 -1.20 1.15
N GLU A 266 11.81 -0.28 0.44
CA GLU A 266 13.25 -0.23 0.25
C GLU A 266 13.88 0.81 1.16
N THR A 267 15.06 0.51 1.69
CA THR A 267 15.91 1.47 2.37
C THR A 267 17.38 1.18 2.08
N GLY A 268 18.07 2.14 1.48
CA GLY A 268 19.44 1.96 1.03
C GLY A 268 19.51 0.99 -0.14
N TYR A 269 19.99 -0.23 0.08
CA TYR A 269 20.09 -1.30 -0.90
C TYR A 269 19.48 -2.60 -0.36
N ALA A 270 18.52 -2.49 0.54
CA ALA A 270 17.88 -3.62 1.17
C ALA A 270 16.37 -3.45 1.16
N MET A 271 15.68 -4.57 1.06
CA MET A 271 14.23 -4.64 1.18
C MET A 271 13.85 -4.94 2.62
N TRP A 272 12.85 -4.24 3.10
CA TRP A 272 12.33 -4.33 4.46
C TRP A 272 10.84 -4.59 4.43
N GLN A 273 10.31 -5.06 5.54
CA GLN A 273 8.87 -5.19 5.74
C GLN A 273 8.48 -4.71 7.13
N SER A 274 7.25 -4.21 7.25
CA SER A 274 6.63 -3.86 8.52
C SER A 274 5.20 -4.37 8.53
N SER A 275 4.79 -5.00 9.60
CA SER A 275 3.39 -5.40 9.78
C SER A 275 2.51 -4.16 9.88
N ILE A 276 1.30 -4.28 9.37
CA ILE A 276 0.24 -3.28 9.51
C ILE A 276 -0.77 -3.86 10.49
N THR A 277 -0.98 -3.17 11.59
CA THR A 277 -1.85 -3.63 12.68
C THR A 277 -2.93 -2.59 12.92
N PRO A 278 -4.22 -2.95 12.98
CA PRO A 278 -5.28 -2.01 13.29
C PRO A 278 -5.09 -1.42 14.68
N ILE A 279 -5.58 -0.21 14.89
CA ILE A 279 -5.62 0.39 16.22
C ILE A 279 -6.86 -0.17 16.92
N VAL A 280 -6.64 -1.08 17.85
CA VAL A 280 -7.70 -1.77 18.61
C VAL A 280 -7.87 -1.23 20.03
N ASP A 281 -6.88 -0.52 20.56
CA ASP A 281 -6.98 0.30 21.77
C ASP A 281 -7.70 1.61 21.43
N LEU A 282 -9.02 1.57 21.40
CA LEU A 282 -9.86 2.66 20.91
C LEU A 282 -9.99 3.81 21.92
N ASN A 283 -9.82 3.51 23.21
CA ASN A 283 -9.87 4.50 24.29
C ASN A 283 -8.47 5.11 24.60
N GLY A 284 -7.39 4.47 24.15
CA GLY A 284 -6.01 4.94 24.30
C GLY A 284 -5.42 4.71 25.70
N ASP A 285 -5.95 3.76 26.47
CA ASP A 285 -5.46 3.46 27.83
C ASP A 285 -4.36 2.40 27.87
N ARG A 286 -3.97 1.86 26.69
CA ARG A 286 -2.94 0.85 26.41
C ARG A 286 -3.35 -0.58 26.74
N THR A 287 -4.60 -0.83 26.96
CA THR A 287 -5.12 -2.18 27.19
C THR A 287 -6.31 -2.41 26.30
N VAL A 288 -6.30 -3.46 25.53
CA VAL A 288 -7.46 -3.85 24.71
C VAL A 288 -8.41 -4.65 25.59
N ASP A 289 -9.54 -4.05 25.95
CA ASP A 289 -10.49 -4.69 26.86
C ASP A 289 -11.98 -4.38 26.56
N SER A 290 -12.83 -4.60 27.53
CA SER A 290 -14.26 -4.36 27.36
C SER A 290 -14.63 -2.89 27.19
N ALA A 291 -13.76 -1.94 27.51
CA ALA A 291 -14.02 -0.53 27.27
C ALA A 291 -13.94 -0.21 25.78
N ASP A 292 -12.98 -0.84 25.06
CA ASP A 292 -12.88 -0.71 23.61
C ASP A 292 -14.05 -1.40 22.91
N MET A 293 -14.47 -2.57 23.38
CA MET A 293 -15.68 -3.23 22.88
C MET A 293 -16.91 -2.33 22.99
N CYS A 294 -17.05 -1.59 24.11
CA CYS A 294 -18.17 -0.65 24.28
C CYS A 294 -18.13 0.48 23.24
N ILE A 295 -16.94 0.95 22.86
CA ILE A 295 -16.80 1.99 21.84
C ILE A 295 -17.28 1.48 20.47
N ILE A 296 -16.94 0.24 20.08
CA ILE A 296 -17.48 -0.38 18.86
C ILE A 296 -19.01 -0.49 18.94
N VAL A 297 -19.54 -1.00 20.05
CA VAL A 297 -21.00 -1.17 20.24
C VAL A 297 -21.74 0.16 20.19
N ASP A 298 -21.18 1.22 20.77
CA ASP A 298 -21.78 2.57 20.78
C ASP A 298 -21.79 3.20 19.38
N ASN A 299 -20.93 2.73 18.47
CA ASN A 299 -20.86 3.19 17.08
C ASN A 299 -21.47 2.20 16.08
N TRP A 300 -22.19 1.19 16.54
CA TRP A 300 -22.74 0.11 15.70
C TRP A 300 -23.61 0.62 14.56
N GLY A 301 -23.33 0.13 13.34
CA GLY A 301 -24.04 0.51 12.12
C GLY A 301 -23.70 1.91 11.60
N THR A 302 -22.65 2.54 12.12
CA THR A 302 -22.15 3.82 11.62
C THR A 302 -20.96 3.59 10.69
N ASP A 303 -20.50 4.65 10.05
CA ASP A 303 -19.28 4.73 9.22
C ASP A 303 -18.08 5.33 10.00
N ASN A 304 -18.07 5.19 11.32
CA ASN A 304 -17.00 5.73 12.16
C ASN A 304 -15.69 4.97 11.89
N SER A 305 -14.78 5.57 11.16
CA SER A 305 -13.53 4.95 10.72
C SER A 305 -12.60 4.53 11.87
N LEU A 306 -12.73 5.11 13.07
CA LEU A 306 -11.95 4.68 14.24
C LEU A 306 -12.45 3.37 14.85
N CYS A 307 -13.67 2.97 14.53
CA CYS A 307 -14.31 1.77 15.03
C CYS A 307 -14.49 0.72 13.93
N ASP A 308 -14.38 1.11 12.67
CA ASP A 308 -14.40 0.26 11.47
C ASP A 308 -12.99 -0.31 11.26
N ILE A 309 -12.65 -1.32 12.07
CA ILE A 309 -11.33 -1.97 12.12
C ILE A 309 -11.32 -3.35 11.46
N GLY A 310 -12.46 -3.83 11.04
CA GLY A 310 -12.66 -5.12 10.37
C GLY A 310 -13.66 -5.05 9.19
N PRO A 311 -13.62 -6.01 8.28
CA PRO A 311 -12.57 -7.05 8.18
C PRO A 311 -11.19 -6.46 7.85
N MET A 312 -10.17 -7.12 8.34
CA MET A 312 -8.82 -6.71 7.97
C MET A 312 -8.65 -6.71 6.45
N PRO A 313 -7.86 -5.77 5.89
CA PRO A 313 -6.92 -4.88 6.59
C PRO A 313 -7.46 -3.50 7.01
N TRP A 314 -8.66 -3.07 6.54
CA TRP A 314 -9.00 -1.64 6.62
C TRP A 314 -10.45 -1.33 6.99
N GLY A 315 -11.19 -2.28 7.52
CA GLY A 315 -12.62 -2.15 7.69
C GLY A 315 -13.42 -2.22 6.37
N ASP A 316 -14.71 -2.22 6.42
CA ASP A 316 -15.58 -2.27 5.24
C ASP A 316 -16.49 -1.04 5.07
N GLY A 317 -16.37 -0.07 5.95
CA GLY A 317 -17.14 1.17 5.99
C GLY A 317 -18.36 1.10 6.88
N VAL A 318 -18.53 0.02 7.65
CA VAL A 318 -19.64 -0.16 8.58
C VAL A 318 -19.16 -0.80 9.86
N VAL A 319 -19.37 -0.16 10.99
CA VAL A 319 -19.05 -0.74 12.29
C VAL A 319 -20.02 -1.85 12.63
N ASP A 320 -19.56 -3.10 12.65
CA ASP A 320 -20.39 -4.29 12.85
C ASP A 320 -19.67 -5.44 13.60
N VAL A 321 -20.15 -6.66 13.43
CA VAL A 321 -19.59 -7.83 14.09
C VAL A 321 -18.16 -8.15 13.66
N GLN A 322 -17.73 -7.73 12.49
CA GLN A 322 -16.38 -7.99 11.98
C GLN A 322 -15.35 -7.16 12.75
N ASP A 323 -15.71 -5.94 13.16
CA ASP A 323 -14.87 -5.11 14.02
C ASP A 323 -14.70 -5.72 15.40
N LEU A 324 -15.78 -6.25 15.97
CA LEU A 324 -15.70 -6.98 17.23
C LEU A 324 -14.83 -8.23 17.13
N ILE A 325 -14.83 -8.93 15.99
CA ILE A 325 -13.97 -10.09 15.79
C ILE A 325 -12.51 -9.66 15.79
N VAL A 326 -12.15 -8.61 15.04
CA VAL A 326 -10.78 -8.08 15.02
C VAL A 326 -10.36 -7.63 16.43
N LEU A 327 -11.18 -6.87 17.14
CA LEU A 327 -10.87 -6.46 18.49
C LEU A 327 -10.71 -7.66 19.44
N ALA A 328 -11.55 -8.70 19.29
CA ALA A 328 -11.52 -9.88 20.13
C ALA A 328 -10.22 -10.70 19.98
N GLU A 329 -9.60 -10.66 18.83
CA GLU A 329 -8.29 -11.31 18.58
C GLU A 329 -7.16 -10.66 19.38
N HIS A 330 -7.32 -9.41 19.78
CA HIS A 330 -6.35 -8.60 20.52
C HIS A 330 -6.72 -8.39 22.00
N LEU A 331 -7.79 -9.02 22.51
CA LEU A 331 -8.22 -8.84 23.89
C LEU A 331 -7.11 -9.20 24.88
N PHE A 332 -6.92 -8.30 25.86
CA PHE A 332 -5.91 -8.37 26.91
C PHE A 332 -4.47 -8.14 26.44
N GLU A 333 -4.27 -7.68 25.23
CA GLU A 333 -2.96 -7.19 24.79
C GLU A 333 -2.65 -5.84 25.42
N GLU A 334 -1.37 -5.67 25.84
CA GLU A 334 -0.83 -4.36 26.22
C GLU A 334 -0.25 -3.70 24.96
N MET A 335 -0.85 -2.61 24.52
CA MET A 335 -0.38 -1.88 23.35
C MET A 335 0.81 -0.99 23.68
N PRO A 336 1.81 -0.89 22.80
CA PRO A 336 2.87 0.08 22.93
C PRO A 336 2.25 1.49 22.94
N GLY A 337 2.69 2.34 23.87
CA GLY A 337 2.14 3.69 24.01
C GLY A 337 2.26 4.45 22.69
N ARG A 338 1.20 5.19 22.32
CA ARG A 338 1.27 6.11 21.17
C ARG A 338 2.51 6.99 21.32
N PRO A 339 3.32 7.19 20.28
CA PRO A 339 4.40 8.17 20.34
C PRO A 339 3.78 9.52 20.74
N ILE A 340 4.28 10.11 21.82
CA ILE A 340 3.92 11.49 22.19
C ILE A 340 4.59 12.34 21.12
N GLU A 341 3.83 12.90 20.20
CA GLU A 341 4.36 13.91 19.28
C GLU A 341 4.89 15.09 20.09
N PRO A 342 6.11 15.60 19.75
CA PRO A 342 6.70 16.75 20.42
C PRO A 342 6.00 18.08 20.12
#